data_9f25c13a78128d85ae8975c238f71dc8
#
_entry.id   9f25c13a78128d85ae8975c238f71dc8
#
_cell.length_a   1.000
_cell.length_b   1.000
_cell.length_c   1.000
_cell.angle_alpha   90.00
_cell.angle_beta   90.00
_cell.angle_gamma   90.00
#
_symmetry.space_group_name_H-M   'P 1'
#
loop_
_entity.id
_entity.type
_entity.pdbx_description
1 polymer ?
#
loop_
_entity_poly.entity_id
_entity_poly.type
_entity_poly.pdbx_seq_one_letter_code
_entity_poly.pdbx_strand_id
1 'polypeptide(L)'
;MIADTHLLGVYRGHWFDKLRREWQMYRSYQTARQLLSPDASFFLGDLLDEGQWADEEKLELYMKRFEELFGSLDFARSSESGQEMIIAVPGNHDVGFHYALHPIRMEWFSRLTQRDVVDVVFIKKRPFVLLTSMALHGDGCRLCEAAEAAVKENAERMRCGQNASCSNVKAGMWRDAARPVLLQHFPLFRKDERECEEAEEEDPVRLEEYRPGWESLSFSSTRLLLHSFHPIAAFNGHSHRSCTKRLAFAFVSPPFSEYTVNSFSWRNGPLPTFLLVCFSDSQQGRNAEPVVSKCQLPSENTVFIIYVVSFLLAGAYLVLIKVAMISLSPYTSIDTSIKKR
;
A
#
# COMPACT_ATOMS: atom_id res chain seq x y z
N MET A 1 3.48 1.99 5.20
CA MET A 1 3.39 1.15 4.00
C MET A 1 1.96 0.68 3.86
N ILE A 2 1.37 0.87 2.71
CA ILE A 2 -0.02 0.54 2.35
C ILE A 2 0.03 -0.24 1.05
N ALA A 3 -0.86 -1.23 0.85
CA ALA A 3 -0.94 -2.00 -0.37
C ALA A 3 -2.40 -2.31 -0.73
N ASP A 4 -2.63 -2.62 -2.00
CA ASP A 4 -3.86 -3.27 -2.48
C ASP A 4 -5.13 -2.49 -2.09
N THR A 5 -5.17 -1.19 -2.41
CA THR A 5 -6.33 -0.33 -2.18
C THR A 5 -7.50 -0.68 -3.11
N HIS A 6 -7.21 -1.14 -4.32
CA HIS A 6 -8.18 -1.59 -5.32
C HIS A 6 -9.38 -0.66 -5.46
N LEU A 7 -9.12 0.61 -5.78
CA LEU A 7 -10.18 1.56 -6.07
C LEU A 7 -11.01 1.06 -7.26
N LEU A 8 -12.31 0.89 -7.03
CA LEU A 8 -13.23 0.39 -8.05
C LEU A 8 -13.45 1.44 -9.13
N GLY A 9 -13.24 1.06 -10.38
CA GLY A 9 -13.48 1.90 -11.53
C GLY A 9 -14.94 1.97 -11.96
N VAL A 10 -15.19 2.31 -13.23
CA VAL A 10 -16.55 2.48 -13.76
C VAL A 10 -17.22 1.17 -14.15
N TYR A 11 -16.45 0.10 -14.39
CA TYR A 11 -16.98 -1.18 -14.88
C TYR A 11 -17.42 -2.12 -13.76
N ARG A 12 -16.80 -2.04 -12.60
CA ARG A 12 -17.02 -2.96 -11.48
C ARG A 12 -17.57 -2.24 -10.25
N GLY A 13 -18.33 -2.98 -9.47
CA GLY A 13 -18.84 -2.54 -8.20
C GLY A 13 -20.04 -1.60 -8.26
N HIS A 14 -20.96 -1.84 -7.38
CA HIS A 14 -22.10 -0.96 -7.17
C HIS A 14 -21.66 0.36 -6.53
N TRP A 15 -22.38 1.46 -6.80
CA TRP A 15 -22.01 2.78 -6.24
C TRP A 15 -21.89 2.79 -4.72
N PHE A 16 -22.74 2.02 -4.02
CA PHE A 16 -22.71 1.91 -2.56
C PHE A 16 -21.46 1.18 -2.06
N ASP A 17 -20.99 0.18 -2.80
CA ASP A 17 -19.72 -0.52 -2.52
C ASP A 17 -18.52 0.42 -2.63
N LYS A 18 -18.50 1.25 -3.68
CA LYS A 18 -17.47 2.27 -3.87
C LYS A 18 -17.46 3.24 -2.69
N LEU A 19 -18.61 3.85 -2.41
CA LEU A 19 -18.76 4.82 -1.33
C LEU A 19 -18.27 4.25 0.02
N ARG A 20 -18.69 3.04 0.37
CA ARG A 20 -18.38 2.40 1.62
C ARG A 20 -16.89 2.11 1.79
N ARG A 21 -16.25 1.54 0.76
CA ARG A 21 -14.82 1.18 0.78
C ARG A 21 -13.94 2.42 0.75
N GLU A 22 -14.26 3.38 -0.08
CA GLU A 22 -13.52 4.63 -0.14
C GLU A 22 -13.64 5.44 1.14
N TRP A 23 -14.83 5.49 1.73
CA TRP A 23 -15.03 6.12 3.02
C TRP A 23 -14.16 5.45 4.11
N GLN A 24 -14.11 4.12 4.13
CA GLN A 24 -13.25 3.37 5.05
C GLN A 24 -11.78 3.73 4.84
N MET A 25 -11.27 3.64 3.60
CA MET A 25 -9.88 3.92 3.27
C MET A 25 -9.52 5.38 3.57
N TYR A 26 -10.35 6.32 3.13
CA TYR A 26 -10.16 7.75 3.42
C TYR A 26 -10.07 8.02 4.92
N ARG A 27 -11.05 7.56 5.70
CA ARG A 27 -11.08 7.79 7.15
C ARG A 27 -9.89 7.15 7.85
N SER A 28 -9.57 5.92 7.50
CA SER A 28 -8.44 5.19 8.09
C SER A 28 -7.11 5.87 7.77
N TYR A 29 -6.91 6.26 6.52
CA TYR A 29 -5.68 6.92 6.09
C TYR A 29 -5.51 8.30 6.73
N GLN A 30 -6.53 9.16 6.67
CA GLN A 30 -6.46 10.49 7.27
C GLN A 30 -6.25 10.43 8.79
N THR A 31 -6.87 9.47 9.47
CA THR A 31 -6.67 9.25 10.90
C THR A 31 -5.23 8.78 11.20
N ALA A 32 -4.73 7.79 10.46
CA ALA A 32 -3.37 7.31 10.62
C ALA A 32 -2.34 8.42 10.36
N ARG A 33 -2.51 9.17 9.28
CA ARG A 33 -1.66 10.31 8.90
C ARG A 33 -1.62 11.36 10.00
N GLN A 34 -2.77 11.73 10.54
CA GLN A 34 -2.89 12.75 11.58
C GLN A 34 -2.29 12.32 12.92
N LEU A 35 -2.46 11.04 13.28
CA LEU A 35 -1.95 10.51 14.55
C LEU A 35 -0.47 10.17 14.52
N LEU A 36 0.03 9.69 13.38
CA LEU A 36 1.38 9.15 13.26
C LEU A 36 2.37 10.13 12.62
N SER A 37 1.88 11.14 11.90
CA SER A 37 2.68 12.16 11.21
C SER A 37 3.88 11.56 10.46
N PRO A 38 3.67 10.65 9.48
CA PRO A 38 4.75 9.95 8.81
C PRO A 38 5.57 10.90 7.92
N ASP A 39 6.87 10.64 7.77
CA ASP A 39 7.72 11.33 6.79
C ASP A 39 7.36 10.96 5.35
N ALA A 40 6.82 9.74 5.14
CA ALA A 40 6.34 9.28 3.85
C ALA A 40 5.26 8.21 3.97
N SER A 41 4.33 8.24 3.01
CA SER A 41 3.34 7.19 2.76
C SER A 41 3.64 6.50 1.44
N PHE A 42 3.94 5.20 1.50
CA PHE A 42 4.22 4.38 0.33
C PHE A 42 3.04 3.46 0.03
N PHE A 43 2.59 3.49 -1.23
CA PHE A 43 1.55 2.62 -1.75
C PHE A 43 2.21 1.57 -2.66
N LEU A 44 2.08 0.31 -2.28
CA LEU A 44 2.84 -0.82 -2.84
C LEU A 44 2.08 -1.58 -3.94
N GLY A 45 1.40 -0.83 -4.80
CA GLY A 45 0.70 -1.36 -5.97
C GLY A 45 -0.75 -1.77 -5.72
N ASP A 46 -1.39 -2.14 -6.82
CA ASP A 46 -2.83 -2.40 -6.90
C ASP A 46 -3.64 -1.25 -6.30
N LEU A 47 -3.29 -0.04 -6.75
CA LEU A 47 -3.99 1.19 -6.38
C LEU A 47 -5.42 1.16 -6.90
N LEU A 48 -5.58 0.66 -8.13
CA LEU A 48 -6.79 0.59 -8.92
C LEU A 48 -7.21 -0.87 -9.14
N ASP A 49 -8.49 -1.15 -9.20
CA ASP A 49 -9.01 -2.49 -9.54
C ASP A 49 -9.07 -2.74 -11.06
N GLU A 50 -9.18 -1.67 -11.83
CA GLU A 50 -9.48 -1.72 -13.27
C GLU A 50 -8.45 -1.00 -14.15
N GLY A 51 -7.31 -0.58 -13.60
CA GLY A 51 -6.28 0.17 -14.33
C GLY A 51 -5.77 -0.59 -15.56
N GLN A 52 -5.59 -1.90 -15.45
CA GLN A 52 -5.13 -2.75 -16.55
C GLN A 52 -6.08 -2.80 -17.77
N TRP A 53 -7.34 -2.38 -17.62
CA TRP A 53 -8.33 -2.31 -18.70
C TRP A 53 -8.72 -0.89 -19.07
N ALA A 54 -8.25 0.09 -18.31
CA ALA A 54 -8.56 1.49 -18.54
C ALA A 54 -7.86 2.01 -19.80
N ASP A 55 -8.53 2.91 -20.51
CA ASP A 55 -7.89 3.82 -21.45
C ASP A 55 -7.23 4.97 -20.64
N GLU A 56 -6.51 5.84 -21.36
CA GLU A 56 -5.75 6.93 -20.73
C GLU A 56 -6.65 7.87 -19.93
N GLU A 57 -7.77 8.29 -20.50
CA GLU A 57 -8.72 9.21 -19.85
C GLU A 57 -9.30 8.63 -18.55
N LYS A 58 -9.66 7.33 -18.57
CA LYS A 58 -10.13 6.64 -17.37
C LYS A 58 -9.03 6.45 -16.34
N LEU A 59 -7.82 6.14 -16.78
CA LEU A 59 -6.69 6.00 -15.87
C LEU A 59 -6.41 7.33 -15.14
N GLU A 60 -6.42 8.46 -15.86
CA GLU A 60 -6.30 9.79 -15.25
C GLU A 60 -7.43 10.08 -14.25
N LEU A 61 -8.67 9.74 -14.61
CA LEU A 61 -9.80 9.89 -13.70
C LEU A 61 -9.65 9.07 -12.42
N TYR A 62 -9.18 7.83 -12.55
CA TYR A 62 -8.99 6.94 -11.40
C TYR A 62 -7.83 7.43 -10.52
N MET A 63 -6.74 7.88 -11.12
CA MET A 63 -5.61 8.44 -10.37
C MET A 63 -5.98 9.73 -9.66
N LYS A 64 -6.75 10.62 -10.29
CA LYS A 64 -7.28 11.80 -9.63
C LYS A 64 -8.12 11.43 -8.40
N ARG A 65 -8.97 10.42 -8.52
CA ARG A 65 -9.78 9.92 -7.40
C ARG A 65 -8.92 9.31 -6.30
N PHE A 66 -7.83 8.63 -6.66
CA PHE A 66 -6.84 8.16 -5.70
C PHE A 66 -6.24 9.33 -4.92
N GLU A 67 -5.84 10.39 -5.60
CA GLU A 67 -5.28 11.59 -4.97
C GLU A 67 -6.30 12.34 -4.09
N GLU A 68 -7.57 12.35 -4.45
CA GLU A 68 -8.64 12.91 -3.60
C GLU A 68 -8.79 12.17 -2.26
N LEU A 69 -8.52 10.88 -2.23
CA LEU A 69 -8.61 10.06 -1.03
C LEU A 69 -7.34 10.12 -0.17
N PHE A 70 -6.19 10.08 -0.80
CA PHE A 70 -4.91 9.86 -0.12
C PHE A 70 -3.98 11.08 -0.16
N GLY A 71 -4.21 12.02 -1.05
CA GLY A 71 -3.36 13.16 -1.31
C GLY A 71 -2.57 13.01 -2.60
N SER A 72 -2.07 14.14 -3.11
CA SER A 72 -1.33 14.15 -4.38
C SER A 72 -0.01 13.41 -4.28
N LEU A 73 0.31 12.66 -5.32
CA LEU A 73 1.58 11.96 -5.43
C LEU A 73 2.75 12.94 -5.49
N ASP A 74 3.84 12.59 -4.83
CA ASP A 74 5.03 13.41 -4.76
C ASP A 74 6.02 13.02 -5.85
N PHE A 75 6.44 13.99 -6.64
CA PHE A 75 7.35 13.77 -7.77
C PHE A 75 8.81 14.02 -7.43
N ALA A 76 9.07 14.60 -6.25
CA ALA A 76 10.44 14.82 -5.79
C ALA A 76 11.16 13.48 -5.56
N ARG A 77 12.47 13.48 -5.82
CA ARG A 77 13.34 12.32 -5.58
C ARG A 77 14.07 12.39 -4.25
N SER A 78 13.85 13.45 -3.48
CA SER A 78 14.44 13.63 -2.17
C SER A 78 13.58 14.54 -1.30
N SER A 79 13.38 14.18 -0.06
CA SER A 79 12.79 15.05 0.96
C SER A 79 13.75 15.23 2.12
N GLU A 80 14.08 16.49 2.39
CA GLU A 80 14.81 16.92 3.58
C GLU A 80 13.95 17.83 4.47
N SER A 81 12.81 18.28 3.95
CA SER A 81 12.02 19.40 4.52
C SER A 81 11.03 19.00 5.61
N GLY A 82 10.92 17.73 6.00
CA GLY A 82 9.91 17.27 6.97
C GLY A 82 8.47 17.30 6.45
N GLN A 83 8.26 17.58 5.16
CA GLN A 83 6.97 17.40 4.52
C GLN A 83 6.78 15.94 4.15
N GLU A 84 5.61 15.38 4.45
CA GLU A 84 5.26 14.01 4.07
C GLU A 84 5.30 13.84 2.56
N MET A 85 5.94 12.76 2.10
CA MET A 85 5.92 12.35 0.70
C MET A 85 4.91 11.22 0.49
N ILE A 86 4.09 11.32 -0.57
CA ILE A 86 3.17 10.26 -0.99
C ILE A 86 3.70 9.65 -2.28
N ILE A 87 4.05 8.37 -2.23
CA ILE A 87 4.74 7.67 -3.31
C ILE A 87 4.03 6.35 -3.60
N ALA A 88 3.85 6.03 -4.88
CA ALA A 88 3.23 4.79 -5.31
C ALA A 88 4.11 4.02 -6.31
N VAL A 89 4.07 2.70 -6.21
CA VAL A 89 4.56 1.78 -7.25
C VAL A 89 3.36 1.09 -7.90
N PRO A 90 3.44 0.65 -9.17
CA PRO A 90 2.34 -0.05 -9.80
C PRO A 90 2.20 -1.48 -9.30
N GLY A 91 0.95 -1.98 -9.30
CA GLY A 91 0.61 -3.38 -9.18
C GLY A 91 0.05 -3.95 -10.49
N ASN A 92 -0.27 -5.23 -10.50
CA ASN A 92 -0.78 -5.89 -11.71
C ASN A 92 -2.17 -5.43 -12.12
N HIS A 93 -3.00 -4.99 -11.19
CA HIS A 93 -4.29 -4.37 -11.51
C HIS A 93 -4.16 -2.96 -12.08
N ASP A 94 -3.03 -2.28 -11.86
CA ASP A 94 -2.78 -0.94 -12.39
C ASP A 94 -2.36 -0.99 -13.86
N VAL A 95 -1.42 -1.87 -14.21
CA VAL A 95 -0.74 -1.87 -15.52
C VAL A 95 -0.82 -3.20 -16.28
N GLY A 96 -1.34 -4.25 -15.64
CA GLY A 96 -1.33 -5.62 -16.17
C GLY A 96 -0.02 -6.36 -15.85
N PHE A 97 0.02 -7.66 -16.17
CA PHE A 97 1.22 -8.49 -16.04
C PHE A 97 1.25 -9.57 -17.12
N HIS A 98 2.40 -10.18 -17.37
CA HIS A 98 2.63 -11.10 -18.49
C HIS A 98 2.16 -10.49 -19.83
N TYR A 99 1.34 -11.22 -20.59
CA TYR A 99 0.81 -10.76 -21.88
C TYR A 99 -0.10 -9.51 -21.78
N ALA A 100 -0.62 -9.19 -20.61
CA ALA A 100 -1.43 -7.99 -20.38
C ALA A 100 -0.60 -6.75 -20.02
N LEU A 101 0.69 -6.92 -19.70
CA LEU A 101 1.61 -5.82 -19.45
C LEU A 101 1.94 -5.12 -20.77
N HIS A 102 1.35 -3.95 -20.99
CA HIS A 102 1.50 -3.22 -22.24
C HIS A 102 2.38 -1.97 -22.07
N PRO A 103 3.37 -1.71 -22.96
CA PRO A 103 4.25 -0.55 -22.86
C PRO A 103 3.53 0.78 -22.73
N ILE A 104 2.42 0.97 -23.46
CA ILE A 104 1.63 2.20 -23.40
C ILE A 104 1.02 2.41 -22.01
N ARG A 105 0.50 1.37 -21.34
CA ARG A 105 -0.03 1.48 -19.98
C ARG A 105 1.06 1.82 -18.97
N MET A 106 2.23 1.20 -19.14
CA MET A 106 3.40 1.57 -18.33
C MET A 106 3.79 3.03 -18.53
N GLU A 107 3.76 3.52 -19.76
CA GLU A 107 4.04 4.92 -20.07
C GLU A 107 3.02 5.86 -19.43
N TRP A 108 1.72 5.56 -19.54
CA TRP A 108 0.67 6.36 -18.89
C TRP A 108 0.84 6.38 -17.38
N PHE A 109 1.05 5.22 -16.75
CA PHE A 109 1.26 5.14 -15.31
C PHE A 109 2.53 5.90 -14.89
N SER A 110 3.64 5.71 -15.59
CA SER A 110 4.90 6.42 -15.36
C SER A 110 4.75 7.93 -15.49
N ARG A 111 3.95 8.40 -16.45
CA ARG A 111 3.66 9.84 -16.63
C ARG A 111 2.84 10.39 -15.48
N LEU A 112 1.81 9.66 -15.02
CA LEU A 112 0.94 10.08 -13.92
C LEU A 112 1.66 10.07 -12.57
N THR A 113 2.58 9.14 -12.36
CA THR A 113 3.37 9.02 -11.12
C THR A 113 4.73 9.71 -11.19
N GLN A 114 5.19 10.09 -12.40
CA GLN A 114 6.53 10.56 -12.71
C GLN A 114 7.64 9.65 -12.17
N ARG A 115 7.40 8.33 -12.23
CA ARG A 115 8.33 7.30 -11.79
C ARG A 115 8.71 6.39 -12.94
N ASP A 116 10.01 6.07 -13.01
CA ASP A 116 10.55 5.10 -13.93
C ASP A 116 10.24 3.66 -13.46
N VAL A 117 10.46 2.67 -14.34
CA VAL A 117 10.28 1.24 -14.02
C VAL A 117 11.11 0.81 -12.82
N VAL A 118 12.29 1.41 -12.67
CA VAL A 118 13.15 1.32 -11.48
C VAL A 118 13.56 2.73 -11.12
N ASP A 119 13.13 3.21 -9.98
CA ASP A 119 13.45 4.56 -9.49
C ASP A 119 14.00 4.52 -8.07
N VAL A 120 14.64 5.59 -7.64
CA VAL A 120 15.21 5.72 -6.29
C VAL A 120 14.81 7.06 -5.68
N VAL A 121 14.22 6.97 -4.52
CA VAL A 121 13.81 8.14 -3.73
C VAL A 121 14.58 8.16 -2.41
N PHE A 122 15.02 9.34 -2.00
CA PHE A 122 15.73 9.52 -0.74
C PHE A 122 14.86 10.23 0.29
N ILE A 123 14.69 9.60 1.45
CA ILE A 123 14.04 10.22 2.59
C ILE A 123 15.03 10.20 3.76
N LYS A 124 15.42 11.37 4.23
CA LYS A 124 16.43 11.52 5.29
C LYS A 124 17.69 10.68 5.03
N LYS A 125 18.25 10.77 3.82
CA LYS A 125 19.44 10.03 3.35
C LYS A 125 19.28 8.51 3.24
N ARG A 126 18.07 7.97 3.42
CA ARG A 126 17.77 6.56 3.18
C ARG A 126 17.22 6.39 1.78
N PRO A 127 17.85 5.58 0.95
CA PRO A 127 17.34 5.27 -0.38
C PRO A 127 16.24 4.21 -0.30
N PHE A 128 15.13 4.49 -0.99
CA PHE A 128 14.05 3.56 -1.27
C PHE A 128 14.08 3.27 -2.75
N VAL A 129 14.28 2.01 -3.12
CA VAL A 129 14.29 1.55 -4.50
C VAL A 129 12.88 1.11 -4.85
N LEU A 130 12.26 1.85 -5.76
CA LEU A 130 10.91 1.62 -6.26
C LEU A 130 11.00 0.72 -7.49
N LEU A 131 10.28 -0.39 -7.51
CA LEU A 131 10.39 -1.41 -8.54
C LEU A 131 9.02 -1.73 -9.13
N THR A 132 8.93 -1.69 -10.46
CA THR A 132 7.80 -2.28 -11.18
C THR A 132 8.02 -3.78 -11.30
N SER A 133 7.55 -4.53 -10.31
CA SER A 133 7.79 -5.98 -10.21
C SER A 133 7.25 -6.78 -11.40
N MET A 134 6.17 -6.31 -12.07
CA MET A 134 5.63 -6.93 -13.27
C MET A 134 6.60 -6.91 -14.47
N ALA A 135 7.57 -6.00 -14.49
CA ALA A 135 8.63 -5.95 -15.50
C ALA A 135 9.88 -6.76 -15.10
N LEU A 136 9.81 -7.58 -14.05
CA LEU A 136 10.94 -8.39 -13.55
C LEU A 136 10.63 -9.89 -13.63
N HIS A 137 9.97 -10.34 -14.69
CA HIS A 137 9.66 -11.77 -14.89
C HIS A 137 10.87 -12.61 -15.26
N GLY A 138 11.86 -12.00 -15.93
CA GLY A 138 13.03 -12.72 -16.42
C GLY A 138 12.75 -13.57 -17.67
N ASP A 139 11.69 -13.24 -18.41
CA ASP A 139 11.29 -13.94 -19.64
C ASP A 139 11.83 -13.29 -20.94
N GLY A 140 12.71 -12.28 -20.81
CA GLY A 140 13.33 -11.59 -21.94
C GLY A 140 12.40 -10.66 -22.69
N CYS A 141 11.27 -10.26 -22.10
CA CYS A 141 10.41 -9.26 -22.72
C CYS A 141 11.13 -7.89 -22.77
N ARG A 142 10.78 -7.05 -23.78
CA ARG A 142 11.43 -5.76 -23.98
C ARG A 142 11.37 -4.85 -22.74
N LEU A 143 10.26 -4.86 -22.01
CA LEU A 143 10.14 -4.14 -20.75
C LEU A 143 10.98 -4.77 -19.64
N CYS A 144 11.12 -6.11 -19.65
CA CYS A 144 11.93 -6.84 -18.70
C CYS A 144 13.43 -6.54 -18.90
N GLU A 145 13.90 -6.52 -20.12
CA GLU A 145 15.28 -6.15 -20.45
C GLU A 145 15.60 -4.71 -20.00
N ALA A 146 14.67 -3.78 -20.25
CA ALA A 146 14.81 -2.40 -19.80
C ALA A 146 14.84 -2.28 -18.26
N ALA A 147 13.98 -3.02 -17.57
CA ALA A 147 13.94 -3.04 -16.11
C ALA A 147 15.22 -3.64 -15.51
N GLU A 148 15.72 -4.76 -16.06
CA GLU A 148 16.98 -5.36 -15.63
C GLU A 148 18.18 -4.46 -15.86
N ALA A 149 18.21 -3.74 -17.00
CA ALA A 149 19.24 -2.75 -17.28
C ALA A 149 19.18 -1.59 -16.28
N ALA A 150 17.99 -1.09 -15.98
CA ALA A 150 17.78 -0.02 -14.99
C ALA A 150 18.16 -0.47 -13.57
N VAL A 151 17.90 -1.72 -13.17
CA VAL A 151 18.41 -2.29 -11.91
C VAL A 151 19.91 -2.21 -11.83
N LYS A 152 20.61 -2.69 -12.87
CA LYS A 152 22.09 -2.67 -12.92
C LYS A 152 22.66 -1.27 -12.88
N GLU A 153 22.07 -0.34 -13.65
CA GLU A 153 22.48 1.07 -13.69
C GLU A 153 22.32 1.75 -12.32
N ASN A 154 21.16 1.60 -11.66
CA ASN A 154 20.93 2.20 -10.34
C ASN A 154 21.84 1.57 -9.27
N ALA A 155 22.10 0.26 -9.34
CA ALA A 155 23.07 -0.40 -8.46
C ALA A 155 24.50 0.11 -8.65
N GLU A 156 24.90 0.40 -9.90
CA GLU A 156 26.20 0.98 -10.18
C GLU A 156 26.31 2.42 -9.66
N ARG A 157 25.29 3.23 -9.88
CA ARG A 157 25.19 4.59 -9.31
C ARG A 157 25.33 4.57 -7.78
N MET A 158 24.67 3.62 -7.12
CA MET A 158 24.77 3.43 -5.66
C MET A 158 26.21 3.10 -5.24
N ARG A 159 26.84 2.11 -5.88
CA ARG A 159 28.23 1.70 -5.58
C ARG A 159 29.22 2.84 -5.81
N CYS A 160 29.06 3.56 -6.89
CA CYS A 160 29.91 4.72 -7.22
C CYS A 160 29.75 5.83 -6.20
N GLY A 161 28.54 6.14 -5.78
CA GLY A 161 28.28 7.17 -4.78
C GLY A 161 28.89 6.85 -3.41
N GLN A 162 28.85 5.57 -3.02
CA GLN A 162 29.44 5.12 -1.76
C GLN A 162 30.98 5.11 -1.74
N ASN A 163 31.61 4.81 -2.88
CA ASN A 163 33.06 4.62 -2.94
C ASN A 163 33.86 5.85 -3.41
N ALA A 164 33.22 6.97 -3.69
CA ALA A 164 33.85 8.22 -4.19
C ALA A 164 34.79 8.04 -5.41
N SER A 165 34.77 6.88 -6.07
CA SER A 165 35.70 6.49 -7.13
C SER A 165 35.20 6.84 -8.53
N CYS A 166 33.97 7.31 -8.69
CA CYS A 166 33.36 7.62 -9.96
C CYS A 166 33.25 9.13 -10.18
N SER A 167 34.02 9.64 -11.15
CA SER A 167 34.10 11.06 -11.45
C SER A 167 32.84 11.70 -12.08
N ASN A 168 31.90 10.90 -12.54
CA ASN A 168 30.75 11.36 -13.35
C ASN A 168 29.38 11.23 -12.66
N VAL A 169 29.30 10.75 -11.44
CA VAL A 169 28.01 10.61 -10.73
C VAL A 169 27.80 11.83 -9.85
N LYS A 170 26.56 12.34 -9.84
CA LYS A 170 26.08 13.24 -8.77
C LYS A 170 26.16 12.49 -7.42
N ALA A 171 27.38 12.33 -6.92
CA ALA A 171 27.72 11.53 -5.76
C ALA A 171 27.07 12.06 -4.46
N GLY A 172 26.44 13.25 -4.51
CA GLY A 172 25.95 13.94 -3.32
C GLY A 172 24.93 13.15 -2.51
N MET A 173 23.93 12.58 -3.16
CA MET A 173 22.85 11.87 -2.45
C MET A 173 23.24 10.45 -1.99
N TRP A 174 24.16 9.79 -2.71
CA TRP A 174 24.63 8.46 -2.36
C TRP A 174 25.77 8.45 -1.36
N ARG A 175 26.48 9.59 -1.21
CA ARG A 175 27.52 9.72 -0.21
C ARG A 175 26.90 9.65 1.18
N ASP A 176 27.36 8.73 2.00
CA ASP A 176 26.81 8.45 3.34
C ASP A 176 25.36 7.93 3.32
N ALA A 177 24.85 7.47 2.18
CA ALA A 177 23.53 6.84 2.12
C ALA A 177 23.53 5.53 2.95
N ALA A 178 22.39 5.29 3.62
CA ALA A 178 22.11 4.01 4.25
C ALA A 178 21.97 2.89 3.21
N ARG A 179 21.98 1.63 3.66
CA ARG A 179 21.55 0.52 2.81
C ARG A 179 20.10 0.73 2.36
N PRO A 180 19.78 0.39 1.09
CA PRO A 180 18.45 0.66 0.54
C PRO A 180 17.36 -0.24 1.10
N VAL A 181 16.14 0.21 0.92
CA VAL A 181 14.90 -0.53 1.15
C VAL A 181 14.28 -0.81 -0.20
N LEU A 182 13.88 -2.06 -0.48
CA LEU A 182 13.15 -2.41 -1.70
C LEU A 182 11.65 -2.21 -1.50
N LEU A 183 11.00 -1.55 -2.45
CA LEU A 183 9.56 -1.35 -2.49
C LEU A 183 9.02 -1.85 -3.83
N GLN A 184 8.14 -2.80 -3.78
CA GLN A 184 7.60 -3.47 -4.97
C GLN A 184 6.20 -4.01 -4.69
N HIS A 185 5.52 -4.49 -5.72
CA HIS A 185 4.20 -5.08 -5.55
C HIS A 185 4.27 -6.60 -5.30
N PHE A 186 4.91 -7.36 -6.19
CA PHE A 186 5.07 -8.80 -5.99
C PHE A 186 6.10 -9.11 -4.90
N PRO A 187 5.83 -10.11 -4.03
CA PRO A 187 6.83 -10.63 -3.11
C PRO A 187 8.10 -11.12 -3.83
N LEU A 188 9.24 -11.09 -3.15
CA LEU A 188 10.43 -11.81 -3.55
C LEU A 188 10.12 -13.31 -3.59
N PHE A 189 10.98 -14.08 -4.25
CA PHE A 189 10.77 -15.51 -4.43
C PHE A 189 10.53 -16.22 -3.10
N ARG A 190 9.41 -16.95 -3.05
CA ARG A 190 9.07 -17.92 -2.01
C ARG A 190 8.20 -19.00 -2.63
N LYS A 191 8.24 -20.20 -2.04
CA LYS A 191 7.48 -21.35 -2.57
C LYS A 191 5.99 -21.27 -2.22
N ASP A 192 5.70 -20.80 -1.03
CA ASP A 192 4.35 -20.69 -0.47
C ASP A 192 4.37 -19.76 0.76
N GLU A 193 3.26 -19.62 1.45
CA GLU A 193 3.17 -18.80 2.66
C GLU A 193 3.52 -19.52 3.96
N ARG A 194 3.90 -20.79 3.94
CA ARG A 194 4.39 -21.51 5.14
C ARG A 194 5.70 -20.93 5.66
N GLU A 195 6.42 -20.24 4.80
CA GLU A 195 7.67 -19.54 5.17
C GLU A 195 7.42 -18.23 5.94
N CYS A 196 6.16 -17.82 6.12
CA CYS A 196 5.78 -16.59 6.82
C CYS A 196 5.67 -16.84 8.34
N GLU A 197 6.15 -15.92 9.15
CA GLU A 197 6.04 -15.99 10.61
C GLU A 197 4.59 -16.02 11.11
N GLU A 198 3.66 -15.43 10.33
CA GLU A 198 2.24 -15.37 10.65
C GLU A 198 1.43 -16.53 10.07
N ALA A 199 2.10 -17.55 9.53
CA ALA A 199 1.42 -18.71 8.99
C ALA A 199 0.67 -19.45 10.11
N GLU A 200 -0.66 -19.44 10.05
CA GLU A 200 -1.47 -20.36 10.83
C GLU A 200 -1.42 -21.73 10.15
N GLU A 201 -1.10 -22.79 10.91
CA GLU A 201 -0.89 -24.13 10.36
C GLU A 201 -2.12 -24.72 9.64
N GLU A 202 -3.31 -24.19 9.89
CA GLU A 202 -4.59 -24.73 9.42
C GLU A 202 -5.20 -24.01 8.20
N ASP A 203 -4.59 -22.93 7.66
CA ASP A 203 -5.13 -22.25 6.48
C ASP A 203 -4.71 -22.96 5.18
N PRO A 204 -5.64 -23.70 4.51
CA PRO A 204 -5.31 -24.50 3.31
C PRO A 204 -4.74 -23.66 2.17
N VAL A 205 -5.13 -22.39 2.06
CA VAL A 205 -4.69 -21.50 0.98
C VAL A 205 -3.20 -21.15 1.13
N ARG A 206 -2.68 -21.15 2.35
CA ARG A 206 -1.24 -20.95 2.62
C ARG A 206 -0.37 -22.13 2.19
N LEU A 207 -0.98 -23.27 1.92
CA LEU A 207 -0.30 -24.48 1.48
C LEU A 207 -0.15 -24.55 -0.06
N GLU A 208 -0.83 -23.66 -0.80
CA GLU A 208 -0.73 -23.62 -2.25
C GLU A 208 0.65 -23.12 -2.68
N GLU A 209 1.28 -23.88 -3.59
CA GLU A 209 2.58 -23.48 -4.13
C GLU A 209 2.42 -22.25 -5.03
N TYR A 210 3.27 -21.27 -4.79
CA TYR A 210 3.36 -20.07 -5.60
C TYR A 210 3.94 -20.35 -6.99
N ARG A 211 3.32 -19.82 -7.99
CA ARG A 211 3.84 -19.80 -9.36
C ARG A 211 4.74 -18.58 -9.54
N PRO A 212 6.05 -18.74 -9.76
CA PRO A 212 6.94 -17.61 -9.98
C PRO A 212 6.47 -16.74 -11.16
N GLY A 213 6.47 -15.43 -10.97
CA GLY A 213 5.96 -14.47 -11.95
C GLY A 213 4.44 -14.23 -11.87
N TRP A 214 3.71 -14.97 -11.01
CA TRP A 214 2.28 -14.79 -10.77
C TRP A 214 2.00 -14.35 -9.33
N GLU A 215 2.44 -15.12 -8.36
CA GLU A 215 2.26 -14.82 -6.94
C GLU A 215 3.53 -14.24 -6.29
N SER A 216 4.70 -14.48 -6.90
CA SER A 216 5.99 -13.95 -6.45
C SER A 216 6.94 -13.71 -7.62
N LEU A 217 8.00 -12.98 -7.40
CA LEU A 217 9.09 -12.88 -8.37
C LEU A 217 9.77 -14.25 -8.56
N SER A 218 10.42 -14.44 -9.72
CA SER A 218 11.26 -15.61 -9.95
C SER A 218 12.49 -15.57 -9.04
N PHE A 219 13.11 -16.76 -8.83
CA PHE A 219 14.37 -16.85 -8.08
C PHE A 219 15.49 -16.06 -8.74
N SER A 220 15.54 -16.04 -10.09
CA SER A 220 16.55 -15.28 -10.86
C SER A 220 16.40 -13.76 -10.66
N SER A 221 15.17 -13.25 -10.73
CA SER A 221 14.88 -11.82 -10.51
C SER A 221 15.14 -11.41 -9.07
N THR A 222 14.73 -12.23 -8.11
CA THR A 222 15.05 -12.02 -6.69
C THR A 222 16.57 -11.96 -6.48
N ARG A 223 17.30 -12.91 -7.04
CA ARG A 223 18.76 -12.93 -6.96
C ARG A 223 19.39 -11.68 -7.57
N LEU A 224 18.91 -11.22 -8.74
CA LEU A 224 19.35 -10.00 -9.37
C LEU A 224 19.20 -8.80 -8.44
N LEU A 225 18.01 -8.61 -7.86
CA LEU A 225 17.73 -7.48 -6.96
C LEU A 225 18.60 -7.50 -5.71
N LEU A 226 18.72 -8.66 -5.06
CA LEU A 226 19.49 -8.80 -3.83
C LEU A 226 20.98 -8.61 -4.04
N HIS A 227 21.54 -9.10 -5.17
CA HIS A 227 22.93 -8.84 -5.52
C HIS A 227 23.21 -7.39 -5.92
N SER A 228 22.23 -6.74 -6.55
CA SER A 228 22.38 -5.36 -7.02
C SER A 228 22.34 -4.36 -5.86
N PHE A 229 21.43 -4.53 -4.93
CA PHE A 229 21.11 -3.50 -3.93
C PHE A 229 21.53 -3.84 -2.50
N HIS A 230 21.72 -5.10 -2.13
CA HIS A 230 22.01 -5.52 -0.74
C HIS A 230 21.09 -4.84 0.28
N PRO A 231 19.75 -4.96 0.15
CA PRO A 231 18.80 -4.20 0.95
C PRO A 231 18.84 -4.56 2.43
N ILE A 232 18.29 -3.68 3.29
CA ILE A 232 18.08 -3.97 4.72
C ILE A 232 16.68 -4.47 5.02
N ALA A 233 15.73 -4.20 4.12
CA ALA A 233 14.35 -4.64 4.20
C ALA A 233 13.73 -4.63 2.79
N ALA A 234 12.69 -5.42 2.59
CA ALA A 234 11.83 -5.35 1.42
C ALA A 234 10.35 -5.29 1.86
N PHE A 235 9.56 -4.48 1.16
CA PHE A 235 8.11 -4.35 1.41
C PHE A 235 7.36 -4.56 0.10
N ASN A 236 6.27 -5.31 0.19
CA ASN A 236 5.43 -5.64 -0.96
C ASN A 236 3.95 -5.83 -0.54
N GLY A 237 3.07 -6.09 -1.52
CA GLY A 237 1.65 -6.38 -1.36
C GLY A 237 1.26 -7.68 -2.04
N HIS A 238 0.23 -7.61 -2.90
CA HIS A 238 -0.24 -8.62 -3.85
C HIS A 238 -0.95 -9.84 -3.25
N SER A 239 -0.41 -10.50 -2.24
CA SER A 239 -1.03 -11.71 -1.69
C SER A 239 -2.28 -11.43 -0.85
N HIS A 240 -2.55 -10.17 -0.54
CA HIS A 240 -3.64 -9.72 0.35
C HIS A 240 -3.58 -10.35 1.75
N ARG A 241 -2.40 -10.80 2.17
CA ARG A 241 -2.14 -11.43 3.47
C ARG A 241 -0.86 -10.90 4.07
N SER A 242 -0.85 -10.75 5.37
CA SER A 242 0.37 -10.39 6.08
C SER A 242 1.36 -11.54 6.06
N CYS A 243 2.60 -11.24 5.72
CA CYS A 243 3.70 -12.18 5.78
C CYS A 243 4.98 -11.45 6.19
N THR A 244 5.61 -11.93 7.26
CA THR A 244 6.98 -11.58 7.60
C THR A 244 7.86 -12.79 7.32
N LYS A 245 8.87 -12.61 6.46
CA LYS A 245 9.77 -13.69 6.09
C LYS A 245 11.22 -13.27 6.28
N ARG A 246 12.00 -14.06 6.99
CA ARG A 246 13.44 -13.89 7.11
C ARG A 246 14.16 -14.42 5.88
N LEU A 247 14.86 -13.55 5.16
CA LEU A 247 15.63 -13.91 3.96
C LEU A 247 17.10 -14.14 4.34
N ALA A 248 17.53 -15.39 4.24
CA ALA A 248 18.87 -15.85 4.60
C ALA A 248 19.50 -16.66 3.46
N PHE A 249 19.52 -16.12 2.26
CA PHE A 249 20.23 -16.74 1.15
C PHE A 249 21.74 -16.68 1.35
N ALA A 250 22.47 -17.71 0.91
CA ALA A 250 23.94 -17.79 1.05
C ALA A 250 24.68 -16.59 0.44
N PHE A 251 24.06 -15.89 -0.52
CA PHE A 251 24.59 -14.69 -1.18
C PHE A 251 24.11 -13.38 -0.56
N VAL A 252 23.33 -13.42 0.54
CA VAL A 252 22.81 -12.26 1.25
C VAL A 252 23.39 -12.19 2.65
N SER A 253 24.21 -11.19 2.91
CA SER A 253 24.82 -10.97 4.22
C SER A 253 24.87 -9.47 4.55
N PRO A 254 24.35 -9.06 5.71
CA PRO A 254 23.58 -9.85 6.68
C PRO A 254 22.17 -10.20 6.14
N PRO A 255 21.52 -11.23 6.68
CA PRO A 255 20.13 -11.54 6.36
C PRO A 255 19.22 -10.39 6.78
N PHE A 256 18.08 -10.24 6.10
CA PHE A 256 17.09 -9.18 6.37
C PHE A 256 15.66 -9.71 6.27
N SER A 257 14.69 -8.92 6.69
CA SER A 257 13.27 -9.31 6.65
C SER A 257 12.55 -8.69 5.46
N GLU A 258 11.71 -9.51 4.83
CA GLU A 258 10.70 -9.11 3.87
C GLU A 258 9.34 -9.04 4.55
N TYR A 259 8.57 -8.01 4.22
CA TYR A 259 7.24 -7.77 4.77
C TYR A 259 6.22 -7.64 3.66
N THR A 260 5.26 -8.56 3.60
CA THR A 260 4.08 -8.43 2.76
C THR A 260 2.97 -7.74 3.54
N VAL A 261 2.46 -6.65 2.99
CA VAL A 261 1.39 -5.85 3.58
C VAL A 261 0.06 -6.44 3.15
N ASN A 262 -0.83 -6.70 4.09
CA ASN A 262 -2.21 -7.07 3.77
C ASN A 262 -2.95 -5.90 3.11
N SER A 263 -4.01 -6.18 2.36
CA SER A 263 -4.83 -5.16 1.70
C SER A 263 -5.32 -4.10 2.70
N PHE A 264 -5.29 -2.84 2.25
CA PHE A 264 -5.82 -1.69 3.00
C PHE A 264 -7.34 -1.53 2.84
N SER A 265 -7.95 -2.32 1.98
CA SER A 265 -9.37 -2.25 1.62
C SER A 265 -10.15 -3.45 2.12
N TRP A 266 -11.38 -3.25 2.59
CA TRP A 266 -12.32 -4.34 2.88
C TRP A 266 -12.65 -5.23 1.68
N ARG A 267 -12.22 -4.84 0.46
CA ARG A 267 -12.44 -5.63 -0.75
C ARG A 267 -11.82 -7.02 -0.67
N ASN A 268 -10.61 -7.11 -0.15
CA ASN A 268 -9.78 -8.31 -0.25
C ASN A 268 -9.67 -9.09 1.05
N GLY A 269 -10.34 -8.65 2.10
CA GLY A 269 -10.33 -9.35 3.37
C GLY A 269 -11.01 -8.57 4.48
N PRO A 270 -11.40 -9.26 5.57
CA PRO A 270 -12.16 -8.65 6.66
C PRO A 270 -11.34 -7.70 7.53
N LEU A 271 -10.01 -7.82 7.50
CA LEU A 271 -9.09 -7.12 8.39
C LEU A 271 -8.04 -6.32 7.61
N PRO A 272 -8.41 -5.15 7.07
CA PRO A 272 -7.46 -4.28 6.40
C PRO A 272 -6.31 -3.89 7.33
N THR A 273 -5.13 -3.71 6.77
CA THR A 273 -3.91 -3.49 7.55
C THR A 273 -2.99 -2.52 6.84
N PHE A 274 -2.18 -1.79 7.59
CA PHE A 274 -1.02 -1.06 7.09
C PHE A 274 0.18 -1.30 8.02
N LEU A 275 1.39 -1.04 7.52
CA LEU A 275 2.60 -1.12 8.35
C LEU A 275 3.10 0.27 8.70
N LEU A 276 3.32 0.50 9.98
CA LEU A 276 4.13 1.62 10.47
C LEU A 276 5.59 1.15 10.55
N VAL A 277 6.46 1.85 9.85
CA VAL A 277 7.88 1.47 9.73
C VAL A 277 8.75 2.61 10.24
N CYS A 278 9.56 2.32 11.24
CA CYS A 278 10.48 3.28 11.85
C CYS A 278 11.92 2.88 11.55
N PHE A 279 12.69 3.80 10.97
CA PHE A 279 14.12 3.65 10.73
C PHE A 279 14.92 4.47 11.74
N SER A 280 16.07 3.96 12.14
CA SER A 280 16.99 4.73 13.00
C SER A 280 17.70 5.82 12.18
N ASP A 281 17.69 7.04 12.70
CA ASP A 281 18.42 8.19 12.13
C ASP A 281 19.85 8.29 12.62
N SER A 282 20.23 7.52 13.68
CA SER A 282 21.59 7.54 14.21
C SER A 282 22.60 6.96 13.22
N GLN A 283 23.80 7.50 13.16
CA GLN A 283 24.86 6.98 12.27
C GLN A 283 25.17 5.51 12.55
N GLN A 284 25.16 5.09 13.81
CA GLN A 284 25.41 3.70 14.21
C GLN A 284 24.25 2.77 13.86
N GLY A 285 23.01 3.25 13.91
CA GLY A 285 21.80 2.49 13.58
C GLY A 285 21.35 2.60 12.12
N ARG A 286 22.07 3.37 11.28
CA ARG A 286 21.63 3.65 9.89
C ARG A 286 21.41 2.40 9.03
N ASN A 287 22.20 1.34 9.29
CA ASN A 287 22.07 0.06 8.61
C ASN A 287 21.40 -1.02 9.46
N ALA A 288 20.78 -0.64 10.57
CA ALA A 288 19.93 -1.54 11.34
C ALA A 288 18.60 -1.78 10.62
N GLU A 289 18.05 -2.96 10.80
CA GLU A 289 16.72 -3.27 10.28
C GLU A 289 15.68 -2.32 10.88
N PRO A 290 14.60 -2.01 10.12
CA PRO A 290 13.53 -1.16 10.64
C PRO A 290 12.75 -1.87 11.74
N VAL A 291 12.17 -1.07 12.64
CA VAL A 291 11.11 -1.53 13.52
C VAL A 291 9.79 -1.43 12.76
N VAL A 292 9.10 -2.56 12.62
CA VAL A 292 7.86 -2.67 11.86
C VAL A 292 6.72 -3.03 12.80
N SER A 293 5.66 -2.23 12.78
CA SER A 293 4.43 -2.47 13.52
C SER A 293 3.26 -2.66 12.57
N LYS A 294 2.51 -3.75 12.73
CA LYS A 294 1.28 -4.01 11.98
C LYS A 294 0.13 -3.28 12.63
N CYS A 295 -0.50 -2.40 11.87
CA CYS A 295 -1.64 -1.61 12.31
C CYS A 295 -2.91 -2.15 11.64
N GLN A 296 -3.65 -2.95 12.37
CA GLN A 296 -4.90 -3.54 11.93
C GLN A 296 -6.05 -2.54 12.04
N LEU A 297 -6.86 -2.44 11.01
CA LEU A 297 -8.05 -1.60 10.97
C LEU A 297 -9.30 -2.40 11.40
N PRO A 298 -10.38 -1.73 11.82
CA PRO A 298 -11.62 -2.40 12.17
C PRO A 298 -12.17 -3.23 11.02
N SER A 299 -12.69 -4.41 11.34
CA SER A 299 -13.38 -5.25 10.36
C SER A 299 -14.68 -4.58 9.91
N GLU A 300 -15.07 -4.88 8.67
CA GLU A 300 -16.32 -4.38 8.11
C GLU A 300 -17.53 -4.77 8.97
N ASN A 301 -17.60 -6.03 9.43
CA ASN A 301 -18.67 -6.53 10.29
C ASN A 301 -18.78 -5.74 11.61
N THR A 302 -17.65 -5.40 12.22
CA THR A 302 -17.64 -4.59 13.45
C THR A 302 -18.27 -3.23 13.22
N VAL A 303 -17.95 -2.57 12.11
CA VAL A 303 -18.52 -1.26 11.76
C VAL A 303 -20.02 -1.35 11.51
N PHE A 304 -20.48 -2.38 10.80
CA PHE A 304 -21.92 -2.61 10.61
C PHE A 304 -22.66 -2.85 11.91
N ILE A 305 -22.13 -3.68 12.81
CA ILE A 305 -22.72 -3.93 14.13
C ILE A 305 -22.84 -2.62 14.90
N ILE A 306 -21.78 -1.81 14.93
CA ILE A 306 -21.80 -0.51 15.61
C ILE A 306 -22.90 0.39 15.04
N TYR A 307 -23.06 0.47 13.72
CA TYR A 307 -24.11 1.29 13.10
C TYR A 307 -25.50 0.78 13.45
N VAL A 308 -25.75 -0.53 13.37
CA VAL A 308 -27.05 -1.12 13.72
C VAL A 308 -27.39 -0.84 15.20
N VAL A 309 -26.45 -1.09 16.10
CA VAL A 309 -26.63 -0.83 17.54
C VAL A 309 -26.90 0.65 17.80
N SER A 310 -26.12 1.53 17.20
CA SER A 310 -26.29 2.98 17.34
C SER A 310 -27.65 3.45 16.83
N PHE A 311 -28.10 2.93 15.69
CA PHE A 311 -29.42 3.23 15.13
C PHE A 311 -30.55 2.77 16.05
N LEU A 312 -30.44 1.56 16.59
CA LEU A 312 -31.44 1.03 17.53
C LEU A 312 -31.50 1.84 18.84
N LEU A 313 -30.35 2.23 19.39
CA LEU A 313 -30.26 3.08 20.58
C LEU A 313 -30.85 4.47 20.33
N ALA A 314 -30.54 5.07 19.19
CA ALA A 314 -31.12 6.37 18.80
C ALA A 314 -32.65 6.28 18.63
N GLY A 315 -33.14 5.22 18.00
CA GLY A 315 -34.58 4.94 17.88
C GLY A 315 -35.28 4.78 19.24
N ALA A 316 -34.71 3.96 20.12
CA ALA A 316 -35.21 3.77 21.48
C ALA A 316 -35.22 5.09 22.25
N TYR A 317 -34.18 5.90 22.18
CA TYR A 317 -34.11 7.22 22.80
C TYR A 317 -35.20 8.15 22.32
N LEU A 318 -35.46 8.22 21.00
CA LEU A 318 -36.52 9.04 20.43
C LEU A 318 -37.93 8.57 20.91
N VAL A 319 -38.14 7.26 21.01
CA VAL A 319 -39.41 6.70 21.56
C VAL A 319 -39.59 7.09 23.01
N LEU A 320 -38.52 6.97 23.82
CA LEU A 320 -38.56 7.37 25.23
C LEU A 320 -38.90 8.86 25.44
N ILE A 321 -38.26 9.73 24.62
CA ILE A 321 -38.59 11.17 24.63
C ILE A 321 -40.06 11.39 24.29
N LYS A 322 -40.58 10.75 23.25
CA LYS A 322 -41.97 10.87 22.82
C LYS A 322 -42.95 10.41 23.94
N VAL A 323 -42.66 9.29 24.56
CA VAL A 323 -43.46 8.79 25.70
C VAL A 323 -43.44 9.77 26.87
N ALA A 324 -42.25 10.28 27.24
CA ALA A 324 -42.10 11.28 28.31
C ALA A 324 -42.88 12.57 28.01
N MET A 325 -42.82 13.08 26.78
CA MET A 325 -43.57 14.27 26.37
C MET A 325 -45.07 14.06 26.43
N ILE A 326 -45.58 12.88 26.05
CA ILE A 326 -47.00 12.53 26.16
C ILE A 326 -47.43 12.47 27.62
N SER A 327 -46.59 11.87 28.50
CA SER A 327 -46.87 11.77 29.93
C SER A 327 -46.86 13.12 30.68
N LEU A 328 -46.06 14.07 30.17
CA LEU A 328 -45.94 15.42 30.73
C LEU A 328 -46.95 16.42 30.16
N SER A 329 -47.67 16.06 29.08
CA SER A 329 -48.73 16.91 28.53
C SER A 329 -49.91 16.95 29.51
N PRO A 330 -50.25 18.11 30.11
CA PRO A 330 -51.40 18.20 31.01
C PRO A 330 -52.67 17.91 30.21
N TYR A 331 -53.46 16.95 30.68
CA TYR A 331 -54.77 16.65 30.13
C TYR A 331 -55.66 17.89 30.37
N THR A 332 -55.73 18.80 29.41
CA THR A 332 -56.74 19.86 29.40
C THR A 332 -58.07 19.20 29.11
N SER A 333 -58.77 18.78 30.14
CA SER A 333 -60.20 18.42 30.05
C SER A 333 -60.98 19.64 29.58
N ILE A 334 -61.42 19.61 28.33
CA ILE A 334 -62.40 20.56 27.82
C ILE A 334 -63.71 20.25 28.51
N ASP A 335 -63.99 21.00 29.59
CA ASP A 335 -65.31 20.97 30.26
C ASP A 335 -66.31 21.72 29.38
N THR A 336 -67.01 20.95 28.53
CA THR A 336 -68.12 21.50 27.74
C THR A 336 -69.38 21.46 28.58
N SER A 337 -69.45 22.30 29.57
CA SER A 337 -70.73 22.65 30.19
C SER A 337 -71.52 23.65 29.31
N ILE A 338 -72.23 23.13 28.34
CA ILE A 338 -73.24 23.90 27.64
C ILE A 338 -74.39 24.17 28.62
N LYS A 339 -74.44 25.36 29.19
CA LYS A 339 -75.63 25.86 29.82
C LYS A 339 -76.66 26.19 28.75
N LYS A 340 -77.77 25.41 28.74
CA LYS A 340 -79.01 25.83 28.09
C LYS A 340 -79.58 27.00 28.86
N ARG A 341 -79.80 28.10 28.20
CA ARG A 341 -80.97 29.01 28.35
C ARG A 341 -81.25 29.71 27.00
#